data_ac10bd4c135f199bdffb504866b21f65
#
_entry.id   ac10bd4c135f199bdffb504866b21f65
#
_cell.length_a   1.000
_cell.length_b   1.000
_cell.length_c   1.000
_cell.angle_alpha   90.00
_cell.angle_beta   90.00
_cell.angle_gamma   90.00
#
_symmetry.space_group_name_H-M   'P 1'
#
loop_
_entity.id
_entity.type
_entity.pdbx_description
1 polymer ?
#
loop_
_entity_poly.entity_id
_entity_poly.type
_entity_poly.pdbx_seq_one_letter_code
_entity_poly.pdbx_strand_id
1 'polypeptide(L)'
;LYRPGPLDAGLIPKFINRKHGREAIDFSHKILEPILSETYGIMVYQEQIMRIAQDLAGYSLGQADLLRRAMGKKKVAEMQKHRGIFVKGAAERGVDEKVSDELFDQMVLFAEYCFNKSHSTAYGAVTYQTAYLKAHYPVAYMAALLTVNAGASDKVQRYISNCNAMGIEVLPPDVNASRIDFTPTGERILFGLSAVRNLGDGAIRKLIASRESDGPFQCLADLCDRIPSSVLNRRGLESLIHCGAMDALQPDGNRAQLMADLDLLLDWASSRAKDRDSGQGNLFDLMAAPADAADAPADLSLAPKAAPVADYPPTEKLRLEKDLVGFYLSDHPLKQLSASASLLAPIGLGSLEEQADKAKV
;
A
#
# COMPACT_ATOMS: atom_id res chain seq x y z
N LEU A 1 -17.20 12.50 -9.94
CA LEU A 1 -17.66 13.58 -9.05
C LEU A 1 -16.60 14.05 -8.05
N TYR A 2 -15.71 13.17 -7.57
CA TYR A 2 -14.68 13.52 -6.59
C TYR A 2 -13.48 14.23 -7.24
N ARG A 3 -13.72 15.45 -7.69
CA ARG A 3 -12.75 16.36 -8.30
C ARG A 3 -13.02 17.79 -7.82
N PRO A 4 -12.04 18.71 -7.83
CA PRO A 4 -12.23 20.08 -7.31
C PRO A 4 -13.49 20.75 -7.83
N GLY A 5 -13.72 20.79 -9.13
CA GLY A 5 -14.89 21.47 -9.69
C GLY A 5 -16.26 20.95 -9.24
N PRO A 6 -16.56 19.63 -9.34
CA PRO A 6 -17.79 19.07 -8.78
C PRO A 6 -17.91 19.21 -7.27
N LEU A 7 -16.78 19.20 -6.54
CA LEU A 7 -16.75 19.45 -5.10
C LEU A 7 -17.15 20.87 -4.78
N ASP A 8 -16.53 21.86 -5.44
CA ASP A 8 -16.79 23.28 -5.25
C ASP A 8 -18.22 23.66 -5.65
N ALA A 9 -18.79 22.97 -6.65
CA ALA A 9 -20.18 23.14 -7.08
C ALA A 9 -21.22 22.41 -6.20
N GLY A 10 -20.81 21.76 -5.11
CA GLY A 10 -21.71 21.05 -4.19
C GLY A 10 -22.44 19.85 -4.80
N LEU A 11 -21.91 19.25 -5.89
CA LEU A 11 -22.59 18.19 -6.62
C LEU A 11 -22.63 16.85 -5.88
N ILE A 12 -21.67 16.60 -4.99
CA ILE A 12 -21.63 15.33 -4.24
C ILE A 12 -22.77 15.21 -3.25
N PRO A 13 -23.04 16.19 -2.36
CA PRO A 13 -24.21 16.13 -1.48
C PRO A 13 -25.52 16.01 -2.28
N LYS A 14 -25.66 16.76 -3.37
CA LYS A 14 -26.84 16.71 -4.25
C LYS A 14 -27.03 15.32 -4.87
N PHE A 15 -25.95 14.70 -5.38
CA PHE A 15 -25.99 13.34 -5.91
C PHE A 15 -26.41 12.33 -4.84
N ILE A 16 -25.83 12.41 -3.64
CA ILE A 16 -26.13 11.53 -2.52
C ILE A 16 -27.61 11.67 -2.10
N ASN A 17 -28.06 12.91 -1.91
CA ASN A 17 -29.44 13.18 -1.49
C ASN A 17 -30.47 12.66 -2.50
N ARG A 18 -30.24 12.88 -3.77
CA ARG A 18 -31.12 12.39 -4.86
C ARG A 18 -31.08 10.86 -4.97
N LYS A 19 -29.89 10.27 -4.86
CA LYS A 19 -29.72 8.80 -4.83
C LYS A 19 -30.53 8.15 -3.72
N HIS A 20 -30.58 8.76 -2.54
CA HIS A 20 -31.30 8.24 -1.37
C HIS A 20 -32.74 8.77 -1.23
N GLY A 21 -33.28 9.47 -2.25
CA GLY A 21 -34.63 9.99 -2.23
C GLY A 21 -34.89 11.12 -1.24
N ARG A 22 -33.82 11.77 -0.72
CA ARG A 22 -33.90 12.90 0.20
C ARG A 22 -34.15 14.24 -0.53
N GLU A 23 -33.89 14.28 -1.81
CA GLU A 23 -34.11 15.40 -2.72
C GLU A 23 -34.77 14.88 -4.00
N ALA A 24 -35.78 15.59 -4.50
CA ALA A 24 -36.41 15.25 -5.77
C ALA A 24 -35.44 15.43 -6.93
N ILE A 25 -35.52 14.53 -7.91
CA ILE A 25 -34.71 14.64 -9.14
C ILE A 25 -35.43 15.60 -10.09
N ASP A 26 -34.76 16.68 -10.47
CA ASP A 26 -35.20 17.60 -11.50
C ASP A 26 -34.33 17.41 -12.74
N PHE A 27 -34.97 17.16 -13.89
CA PHE A 27 -34.30 16.95 -15.16
C PHE A 27 -34.31 18.21 -16.07
N SER A 28 -34.91 19.31 -15.63
CA SER A 28 -35.08 20.55 -16.38
C SER A 28 -35.93 20.38 -17.68
N HIS A 29 -35.86 19.23 -18.35
CA HIS A 29 -36.67 18.85 -19.50
C HIS A 29 -36.85 17.34 -19.61
N LYS A 30 -38.05 16.86 -20.02
CA LYS A 30 -38.36 15.42 -20.13
C LYS A 30 -37.38 14.62 -20.99
N ILE A 31 -36.82 15.21 -22.03
CA ILE A 31 -35.88 14.54 -22.94
C ILE A 31 -34.56 14.16 -22.24
N LEU A 32 -34.24 14.82 -21.12
CA LEU A 32 -33.03 14.55 -20.34
C LEU A 32 -33.18 13.40 -19.37
N GLU A 33 -34.41 13.01 -19.03
CA GLU A 33 -34.68 11.92 -18.07
C GLU A 33 -33.99 10.63 -18.49
N PRO A 34 -34.12 10.08 -19.70
CA PRO A 34 -33.44 8.83 -20.09
C PRO A 34 -31.92 8.96 -20.16
N ILE A 35 -31.39 10.19 -20.28
CA ILE A 35 -29.94 10.43 -20.36
C ILE A 35 -29.32 10.59 -18.97
N LEU A 36 -30.03 11.27 -18.05
CA LEU A 36 -29.52 11.66 -16.74
C LEU A 36 -30.06 10.84 -15.57
N SER A 37 -31.00 9.92 -15.79
CA SER A 37 -31.58 9.10 -14.71
C SER A 37 -30.52 8.29 -13.96
N GLU A 38 -29.54 7.71 -14.64
CA GLU A 38 -28.44 6.95 -14.01
C GLU A 38 -27.56 7.80 -13.10
N THR A 39 -27.55 9.13 -13.27
CA THR A 39 -26.78 10.08 -12.50
C THR A 39 -27.64 11.06 -11.71
N TYR A 40 -28.89 10.69 -11.48
CA TYR A 40 -29.86 11.43 -10.65
C TYR A 40 -30.03 12.91 -11.09
N GLY A 41 -30.10 13.12 -12.42
CA GLY A 41 -30.29 14.45 -13.02
C GLY A 41 -29.03 15.33 -13.06
N ILE A 42 -27.85 14.78 -12.79
CA ILE A 42 -26.59 15.51 -12.82
C ILE A 42 -25.76 15.10 -14.03
N MET A 43 -25.23 16.04 -14.79
CA MET A 43 -24.28 15.77 -15.87
C MET A 43 -22.94 15.39 -15.30
N VAL A 44 -22.57 14.11 -15.37
CA VAL A 44 -21.33 13.56 -14.85
C VAL A 44 -20.40 13.15 -15.97
N TYR A 45 -20.95 12.62 -17.07
CA TYR A 45 -20.18 12.02 -18.15
C TYR A 45 -20.18 12.88 -19.42
N GLN A 46 -19.04 12.90 -20.10
CA GLN A 46 -18.90 13.55 -21.41
C GLN A 46 -19.89 12.99 -22.43
N GLU A 47 -20.14 11.69 -22.38
CA GLU A 47 -21.09 11.00 -23.23
C GLU A 47 -22.53 11.45 -23.02
N GLN A 48 -22.91 11.89 -21.81
CA GLN A 48 -24.22 12.50 -21.54
C GLN A 48 -24.36 13.85 -22.28
N ILE A 49 -23.33 14.68 -22.24
CA ILE A 49 -23.32 15.95 -22.99
C ILE A 49 -23.47 15.70 -24.48
N MET A 50 -22.75 14.76 -25.04
CA MET A 50 -22.84 14.39 -26.45
C MET A 50 -24.23 13.86 -26.78
N ARG A 51 -24.83 13.05 -25.92
CA ARG A 51 -26.18 12.51 -26.12
C ARG A 51 -27.25 13.58 -26.05
N ILE A 52 -27.13 14.54 -25.12
CA ILE A 52 -28.00 15.71 -25.05
C ILE A 52 -27.95 16.49 -26.35
N ALA A 53 -26.75 16.77 -26.89
CA ALA A 53 -26.62 17.48 -28.18
C ALA A 53 -27.26 16.71 -29.33
N GLN A 54 -27.15 15.39 -29.36
CA GLN A 54 -27.77 14.55 -30.39
C GLN A 54 -29.30 14.52 -30.28
N ASP A 55 -29.83 14.19 -29.13
CA ASP A 55 -31.25 13.92 -28.94
C ASP A 55 -32.06 15.20 -28.91
N LEU A 56 -31.55 16.26 -28.29
CA LEU A 56 -32.24 17.53 -28.16
C LEU A 56 -32.03 18.47 -29.35
N ALA A 57 -30.81 18.55 -29.88
CA ALA A 57 -30.46 19.52 -30.91
C ALA A 57 -30.11 18.92 -32.29
N GLY A 58 -30.18 17.56 -32.40
CA GLY A 58 -30.00 16.84 -33.67
C GLY A 58 -28.57 16.80 -34.20
N TYR A 59 -27.61 16.94 -33.32
CA TYR A 59 -26.22 16.77 -33.71
C TYR A 59 -25.95 15.36 -34.22
N SER A 60 -25.14 15.23 -35.26
CA SER A 60 -24.50 13.97 -35.55
C SER A 60 -23.46 13.64 -34.47
N LEU A 61 -23.06 12.36 -34.36
CA LEU A 61 -22.05 11.94 -33.40
C LEU A 61 -20.74 12.73 -33.55
N GLY A 62 -20.30 12.98 -34.79
CA GLY A 62 -19.09 13.78 -35.06
C GLY A 62 -19.24 15.24 -34.63
N GLN A 63 -20.41 15.87 -34.84
CA GLN A 63 -20.68 17.23 -34.38
C GLN A 63 -20.73 17.30 -32.84
N ALA A 64 -21.31 16.31 -32.17
CA ALA A 64 -21.34 16.23 -30.71
C ALA A 64 -19.95 16.08 -30.12
N ASP A 65 -19.05 15.30 -30.76
CA ASP A 65 -17.64 15.19 -30.33
C ASP A 65 -16.86 16.50 -30.53
N LEU A 66 -17.12 17.24 -31.63
CA LEU A 66 -16.54 18.56 -31.84
C LEU A 66 -16.99 19.54 -30.76
N LEU A 67 -18.28 19.55 -30.41
CA LEU A 67 -18.82 20.35 -29.31
C LEU A 67 -18.12 20.00 -27.97
N ARG A 68 -18.05 18.74 -27.62
CA ARG A 68 -17.34 18.27 -26.43
C ARG A 68 -15.90 18.77 -26.38
N ARG A 69 -15.16 18.69 -27.51
CA ARG A 69 -13.77 19.16 -27.60
C ARG A 69 -13.65 20.66 -27.46
N ALA A 70 -14.60 21.44 -28.06
CA ALA A 70 -14.62 22.87 -27.94
C ALA A 70 -14.84 23.34 -26.51
N MET A 71 -15.80 22.71 -25.82
CA MET A 71 -16.07 22.94 -24.39
C MET A 71 -14.87 22.62 -23.51
N GLY A 72 -14.27 21.43 -23.66
CA GLY A 72 -13.11 20.99 -22.86
C GLY A 72 -11.83 21.85 -23.07
N LYS A 73 -11.71 22.54 -24.23
CA LYS A 73 -10.59 23.43 -24.54
C LYS A 73 -10.88 24.90 -24.31
N LYS A 74 -12.06 25.26 -23.80
CA LYS A 74 -12.52 26.63 -23.54
C LYS A 74 -12.43 27.57 -24.78
N LYS A 75 -12.70 27.03 -25.96
CA LYS A 75 -12.62 27.79 -27.20
C LYS A 75 -13.88 28.63 -27.38
N VAL A 76 -13.89 29.82 -26.81
CA VAL A 76 -15.07 30.72 -26.73
C VAL A 76 -15.73 30.92 -28.09
N ALA A 77 -14.99 31.24 -29.16
CA ALA A 77 -15.55 31.46 -30.49
C ALA A 77 -16.23 30.21 -31.07
N GLU A 78 -15.65 29.01 -30.87
CA GLU A 78 -16.28 27.76 -31.29
C GLU A 78 -17.52 27.44 -30.45
N MET A 79 -17.50 27.72 -29.14
CA MET A 79 -18.64 27.53 -28.27
C MET A 79 -19.83 28.43 -28.64
N GLN A 80 -19.60 29.71 -28.97
CA GLN A 80 -20.65 30.59 -29.43
C GLN A 80 -21.28 30.10 -30.74
N LYS A 81 -20.48 29.60 -31.66
CA LYS A 81 -20.96 28.98 -32.90
C LYS A 81 -21.82 27.74 -32.62
N HIS A 82 -21.38 26.89 -31.72
CA HIS A 82 -22.15 25.71 -31.29
C HIS A 82 -23.44 26.09 -30.57
N ARG A 83 -23.47 27.17 -29.76
CA ARG A 83 -24.69 27.69 -29.10
C ARG A 83 -25.78 27.95 -30.12
N GLY A 84 -25.48 28.71 -31.17
CA GLY A 84 -26.46 29.01 -32.22
C GLY A 84 -26.99 27.76 -32.94
N ILE A 85 -26.11 26.78 -33.23
CA ILE A 85 -26.51 25.52 -33.85
C ILE A 85 -27.37 24.68 -32.87
N PHE A 86 -27.03 24.66 -31.59
CA PHE A 86 -27.73 23.88 -30.56
C PHE A 86 -29.16 24.45 -30.36
N VAL A 87 -29.30 25.76 -30.12
CA VAL A 87 -30.57 26.41 -29.86
C VAL A 87 -31.50 26.25 -31.07
N LYS A 88 -30.99 26.50 -32.30
CA LYS A 88 -31.76 26.30 -33.53
C LYS A 88 -32.22 24.85 -33.71
N GLY A 89 -31.32 23.88 -33.53
CA GLY A 89 -31.64 22.46 -33.66
C GLY A 89 -32.65 21.99 -32.61
N ALA A 90 -32.60 22.54 -31.41
CA ALA A 90 -33.56 22.26 -30.33
C ALA A 90 -34.94 22.86 -30.64
N ALA A 91 -35.02 24.09 -31.16
CA ALA A 91 -36.25 24.73 -31.58
C ALA A 91 -36.95 23.93 -32.70
N GLU A 92 -36.21 23.43 -33.69
CA GLU A 92 -36.71 22.54 -34.75
C GLU A 92 -37.33 21.23 -34.20
N ARG A 93 -37.01 20.84 -32.96
CA ARG A 93 -37.55 19.69 -32.26
C ARG A 93 -38.60 20.05 -31.21
N GLY A 94 -39.05 21.29 -31.22
CA GLY A 94 -40.13 21.76 -30.34
C GLY A 94 -39.66 22.06 -28.89
N VAL A 95 -38.37 22.26 -28.66
CA VAL A 95 -37.86 22.72 -27.37
C VAL A 95 -37.81 24.25 -27.35
N ASP A 96 -38.30 24.83 -26.28
CA ASP A 96 -38.29 26.30 -26.10
C ASP A 96 -36.87 26.86 -26.16
N GLU A 97 -36.71 28.02 -26.83
CA GLU A 97 -35.40 28.64 -27.06
C GLU A 97 -34.71 29.00 -25.74
N LYS A 98 -35.46 29.54 -24.76
CA LYS A 98 -34.92 29.89 -23.45
C LYS A 98 -34.44 28.66 -22.69
N VAL A 99 -35.21 27.56 -22.72
CA VAL A 99 -34.84 26.29 -22.07
C VAL A 99 -33.57 25.70 -22.70
N SER A 100 -33.47 25.74 -24.04
CA SER A 100 -32.29 25.22 -24.74
C SER A 100 -31.05 26.08 -24.52
N ASP A 101 -31.19 27.40 -24.39
CA ASP A 101 -30.11 28.32 -24.10
C ASP A 101 -29.57 28.14 -22.66
N GLU A 102 -30.47 28.07 -21.68
CA GLU A 102 -30.11 27.77 -20.26
C GLU A 102 -29.45 26.39 -20.14
N LEU A 103 -29.92 25.39 -20.88
CA LEU A 103 -29.33 24.07 -20.89
C LEU A 103 -27.92 24.08 -21.52
N PHE A 104 -27.71 24.86 -22.57
CA PHE A 104 -26.40 25.02 -23.17
C PHE A 104 -25.40 25.63 -22.18
N ASP A 105 -25.81 26.62 -21.38
CA ASP A 105 -24.98 27.19 -20.32
C ASP A 105 -24.63 26.16 -19.26
N GLN A 106 -25.58 25.32 -18.85
CA GLN A 106 -25.30 24.21 -17.95
C GLN A 106 -24.31 23.23 -18.57
N MET A 107 -24.47 22.87 -19.84
CA MET A 107 -23.53 21.98 -20.52
C MET A 107 -22.12 22.58 -20.59
N VAL A 108 -21.98 23.87 -20.84
CA VAL A 108 -20.67 24.58 -20.84
C VAL A 108 -20.04 24.51 -19.44
N LEU A 109 -20.81 24.80 -18.39
CA LEU A 109 -20.35 24.76 -17.01
C LEU A 109 -19.87 23.38 -16.62
N PHE A 110 -20.62 22.34 -16.97
CA PHE A 110 -20.30 20.97 -16.59
C PHE A 110 -19.27 20.31 -17.50
N ALA A 111 -19.11 20.72 -18.73
CA ALA A 111 -18.18 20.13 -19.70
C ALA A 111 -16.72 20.14 -19.23
N GLU A 112 -16.34 21.14 -18.42
CA GLU A 112 -15.02 21.24 -17.82
C GLU A 112 -14.74 20.12 -16.80
N TYR A 113 -15.79 19.61 -16.17
CA TYR A 113 -15.72 18.67 -15.06
C TYR A 113 -16.19 17.26 -15.42
N CYS A 114 -16.82 17.09 -16.58
CA CYS A 114 -17.33 15.81 -17.03
C CYS A 114 -16.20 14.79 -17.26
N PHE A 115 -16.49 13.56 -16.90
CA PHE A 115 -15.55 12.45 -16.98
C PHE A 115 -15.92 11.51 -18.13
N ASN A 116 -14.94 10.79 -18.67
CA ASN A 116 -15.20 9.79 -19.69
C ASN A 116 -15.87 8.55 -19.05
N LYS A 117 -17.04 8.16 -19.54
CA LYS A 117 -17.83 7.03 -19.02
C LYS A 117 -17.14 5.70 -19.24
N SER A 118 -16.50 5.50 -20.40
CA SER A 118 -15.76 4.28 -20.70
C SER A 118 -14.63 4.03 -19.72
N HIS A 119 -13.91 5.11 -19.36
CA HIS A 119 -12.86 5.03 -18.33
C HIS A 119 -13.46 4.69 -16.96
N SER A 120 -14.55 5.33 -16.54
CA SER A 120 -15.25 5.01 -15.30
C SER A 120 -15.71 3.55 -15.25
N THR A 121 -16.24 3.03 -16.36
CA THR A 121 -16.70 1.65 -16.46
C THR A 121 -15.56 0.66 -16.32
N ALA A 122 -14.43 0.92 -17.00
CA ALA A 122 -13.24 0.07 -16.87
C ALA A 122 -12.72 0.02 -15.43
N TYR A 123 -12.62 1.19 -14.76
CA TYR A 123 -12.23 1.23 -13.35
C TYR A 123 -13.29 0.67 -12.42
N GLY A 124 -14.57 0.75 -12.78
CA GLY A 124 -15.65 0.09 -12.06
C GLY A 124 -15.47 -1.43 -12.02
N ALA A 125 -15.06 -2.03 -13.15
CA ALA A 125 -14.73 -3.46 -13.20
C ALA A 125 -13.54 -3.81 -12.29
N VAL A 126 -12.46 -3.01 -12.33
CA VAL A 126 -11.30 -3.19 -11.42
C VAL A 126 -11.71 -3.02 -9.96
N THR A 127 -12.56 -2.04 -9.65
CA THR A 127 -13.08 -1.83 -8.28
C THR A 127 -13.86 -3.05 -7.80
N TYR A 128 -14.72 -3.60 -8.65
CA TYR A 128 -15.45 -4.84 -8.35
C TYR A 128 -14.49 -6.01 -8.09
N GLN A 129 -13.50 -6.22 -8.97
CA GLN A 129 -12.51 -7.29 -8.83
C GLN A 129 -11.72 -7.16 -7.53
N THR A 130 -11.24 -5.98 -7.18
CA THR A 130 -10.50 -5.76 -5.93
C THR A 130 -11.40 -5.95 -4.70
N ALA A 131 -12.64 -5.51 -4.74
CA ALA A 131 -13.60 -5.73 -3.66
C ALA A 131 -13.93 -7.23 -3.50
N TYR A 132 -14.13 -7.94 -4.61
CA TYR A 132 -14.37 -9.39 -4.61
C TYR A 132 -13.18 -10.16 -4.02
N LEU A 133 -11.96 -9.86 -4.48
CA LEU A 133 -10.74 -10.49 -3.95
C LEU A 133 -10.56 -10.22 -2.46
N LYS A 134 -10.81 -8.99 -2.02
CA LYS A 134 -10.72 -8.64 -0.59
C LYS A 134 -11.76 -9.38 0.25
N ALA A 135 -12.97 -9.59 -0.26
CA ALA A 135 -14.05 -10.28 0.45
C ALA A 135 -13.82 -11.79 0.54
N HIS A 136 -13.35 -12.42 -0.53
CA HIS A 136 -13.24 -13.88 -0.63
C HIS A 136 -11.84 -14.43 -0.33
N TYR A 137 -10.80 -13.61 -0.52
CA TYR A 137 -9.39 -13.99 -0.30
C TYR A 137 -8.65 -12.91 0.48
N PRO A 138 -9.14 -12.53 1.69
CA PRO A 138 -8.65 -11.36 2.42
C PRO A 138 -7.15 -11.43 2.73
N VAL A 139 -6.63 -12.58 3.16
CA VAL A 139 -5.21 -12.75 3.49
C VAL A 139 -4.31 -12.51 2.28
N ALA A 140 -4.63 -13.16 1.15
CA ALA A 140 -3.86 -13.01 -0.09
C ALA A 140 -3.96 -11.58 -0.65
N TYR A 141 -5.15 -10.97 -0.59
CA TYR A 141 -5.36 -9.59 -1.02
C TYR A 141 -4.54 -8.60 -0.19
N MET A 142 -4.55 -8.74 1.14
CA MET A 142 -3.81 -7.86 2.03
C MET A 142 -2.30 -8.06 1.91
N ALA A 143 -1.82 -9.29 1.72
CA ALA A 143 -0.41 -9.57 1.46
C ALA A 143 0.07 -8.91 0.15
N ALA A 144 -0.70 -9.00 -0.93
CA ALA A 144 -0.41 -8.32 -2.19
C ALA A 144 -0.42 -6.80 -2.05
N LEU A 145 -1.37 -6.25 -1.28
CA LEU A 145 -1.47 -4.81 -1.04
C LEU A 145 -0.27 -4.28 -0.23
N LEU A 146 0.17 -5.03 0.79
CA LEU A 146 1.37 -4.75 1.57
C LEU A 146 2.63 -4.79 0.69
N THR A 147 2.77 -5.81 -0.15
CA THR A 147 3.90 -5.99 -1.07
C THR A 147 4.04 -4.82 -2.05
N VAL A 148 2.96 -4.44 -2.72
CA VAL A 148 2.98 -3.31 -3.68
C VAL A 148 3.33 -1.98 -3.02
N ASN A 149 3.10 -1.85 -1.71
CA ASN A 149 3.39 -0.63 -0.95
C ASN A 149 4.57 -0.78 0.03
N ALA A 150 5.39 -1.83 -0.08
CA ALA A 150 6.49 -2.12 0.85
C ALA A 150 7.46 -0.94 1.05
N GLY A 151 7.70 -0.13 0.00
CA GLY A 151 8.54 1.06 0.07
C GLY A 151 7.90 2.30 0.73
N ALA A 152 6.61 2.24 1.13
CA ALA A 152 5.87 3.37 1.71
C ALA A 152 5.39 3.02 3.13
N SER A 153 6.23 3.28 4.13
CA SER A 153 6.00 2.89 5.52
C SER A 153 4.64 3.32 6.09
N ASP A 154 4.17 4.54 5.77
CA ASP A 154 2.87 5.04 6.22
C ASP A 154 1.71 4.17 5.70
N LYS A 155 1.81 3.74 4.43
CA LYS A 155 0.81 2.85 3.84
C LYS A 155 0.88 1.44 4.42
N VAL A 156 2.09 0.91 4.62
CA VAL A 156 2.30 -0.40 5.23
C VAL A 156 1.69 -0.42 6.63
N GLN A 157 1.97 0.60 7.47
CA GLN A 157 1.37 0.73 8.79
C GLN A 157 -0.15 0.74 8.75
N ARG A 158 -0.74 1.55 7.85
CA ARG A 158 -2.20 1.62 7.67
C ARG A 158 -2.80 0.26 7.27
N TYR A 159 -2.14 -0.46 6.36
CA TYR A 159 -2.64 -1.77 5.90
C TYR A 159 -2.46 -2.85 6.95
N ILE A 160 -1.40 -2.81 7.78
CA ILE A 160 -1.27 -3.70 8.93
C ILE A 160 -2.39 -3.44 9.96
N SER A 161 -2.72 -2.16 10.23
CA SER A 161 -3.87 -1.82 11.08
C SER A 161 -5.18 -2.38 10.50
N ASN A 162 -5.36 -2.34 9.18
CA ASN A 162 -6.51 -2.95 8.52
C ASN A 162 -6.50 -4.48 8.63
N CYS A 163 -5.34 -5.14 8.51
CA CYS A 163 -5.20 -6.57 8.75
C CYS A 163 -5.67 -6.94 10.15
N ASN A 164 -5.17 -6.23 11.17
CA ASN A 164 -5.55 -6.46 12.57
C ASN A 164 -7.06 -6.27 12.80
N ALA A 165 -7.68 -5.24 12.21
CA ALA A 165 -9.12 -5.03 12.26
C ALA A 165 -9.93 -6.13 11.56
N MET A 166 -9.34 -6.84 10.61
CA MET A 166 -9.91 -8.00 9.91
C MET A 166 -9.60 -9.34 10.60
N GLY A 167 -8.88 -9.35 11.72
CA GLY A 167 -8.43 -10.55 12.41
C GLY A 167 -7.26 -11.27 11.72
N ILE A 168 -6.56 -10.61 10.79
CA ILE A 168 -5.41 -11.16 10.07
C ILE A 168 -4.14 -10.70 10.79
N GLU A 169 -3.42 -11.64 11.39
CA GLU A 169 -2.14 -11.39 12.04
C GLU A 169 -1.02 -11.21 11.00
N VAL A 170 -0.24 -10.14 11.13
CA VAL A 170 0.99 -9.96 10.35
C VAL A 170 2.16 -10.31 11.26
N LEU A 171 2.84 -11.41 10.95
CA LEU A 171 3.97 -11.92 11.71
C LEU A 171 5.21 -11.03 11.50
N PRO A 172 6.08 -10.87 12.51
CA PRO A 172 7.34 -10.15 12.36
C PRO A 172 8.25 -10.78 11.30
N PRO A 173 9.24 -10.04 10.77
CA PRO A 173 10.24 -10.59 9.88
C PRO A 173 11.05 -11.69 10.57
N ASP A 174 11.41 -12.73 9.82
CA ASP A 174 12.22 -13.86 10.29
C ASP A 174 13.13 -14.33 9.14
N VAL A 175 14.44 -14.41 9.39
CA VAL A 175 15.42 -14.83 8.38
C VAL A 175 15.19 -16.24 7.88
N ASN A 176 14.58 -17.13 8.69
CA ASN A 176 14.31 -18.51 8.36
C ASN A 176 12.93 -18.73 7.71
N ALA A 177 11.97 -17.80 7.89
CA ALA A 177 10.62 -17.95 7.38
C ALA A 177 10.25 -16.93 6.30
N SER A 178 10.62 -15.65 6.48
CA SER A 178 10.20 -14.57 5.59
C SER A 178 10.73 -14.73 4.16
N ARG A 179 9.91 -14.33 3.19
CA ARG A 179 10.31 -14.23 1.78
C ARG A 179 10.64 -12.77 1.41
N ILE A 180 10.88 -12.52 0.13
CA ILE A 180 11.11 -11.15 -0.37
C ILE A 180 9.88 -10.31 -0.07
N ASP A 181 8.72 -10.79 -0.48
CA ASP A 181 7.43 -10.12 -0.39
C ASP A 181 6.62 -10.59 0.82
N PHE A 182 5.63 -9.79 1.23
CA PHE A 182 4.64 -10.24 2.20
C PHE A 182 3.93 -11.48 1.69
N THR A 183 3.95 -12.54 2.46
CA THR A 183 3.55 -13.87 2.00
C THR A 183 2.41 -14.43 2.86
N PRO A 184 1.27 -14.84 2.24
CA PRO A 184 0.20 -15.49 2.98
C PRO A 184 0.66 -16.84 3.53
N THR A 185 0.34 -17.12 4.80
CA THR A 185 0.61 -18.40 5.46
C THR A 185 -0.61 -18.79 6.30
N GLY A 186 -1.49 -19.64 5.75
CA GLY A 186 -2.78 -19.92 6.36
C GLY A 186 -3.61 -18.65 6.50
N GLU A 187 -4.02 -18.33 7.72
CA GLU A 187 -4.80 -17.12 8.05
C GLU A 187 -3.93 -15.91 8.45
N ARG A 188 -2.62 -15.99 8.27
CA ARG A 188 -1.65 -14.98 8.66
C ARG A 188 -0.81 -14.53 7.47
N ILE A 189 -0.06 -13.45 7.65
CA ILE A 189 0.86 -12.91 6.65
C ILE A 189 2.26 -12.87 7.25
N LEU A 190 3.24 -13.46 6.56
CA LEU A 190 4.65 -13.28 6.88
C LEU A 190 5.14 -11.93 6.37
N PHE A 191 5.88 -11.21 7.19
CA PHE A 191 6.49 -9.94 6.81
C PHE A 191 7.52 -10.13 5.70
N GLY A 192 7.48 -9.30 4.66
CA GLY A 192 8.42 -9.33 3.54
C GLY A 192 9.75 -8.65 3.89
N LEU A 193 10.88 -9.31 3.63
CA LEU A 193 12.20 -8.76 3.91
C LEU A 193 12.53 -7.51 3.07
N SER A 194 11.88 -7.34 1.90
CA SER A 194 12.03 -6.13 1.06
C SER A 194 11.52 -4.85 1.72
N ALA A 195 10.66 -4.97 2.75
CA ALA A 195 10.18 -3.83 3.51
C ALA A 195 11.12 -3.40 4.65
N VAL A 196 12.19 -4.17 4.92
CA VAL A 196 13.23 -3.81 5.90
C VAL A 196 14.27 -2.92 5.23
N ARG A 197 14.52 -1.75 5.81
CA ARG A 197 15.53 -0.82 5.27
C ARG A 197 16.92 -1.44 5.22
N ASN A 198 17.74 -0.96 4.29
CA ASN A 198 19.12 -1.37 4.06
C ASN A 198 19.31 -2.83 3.57
N LEU A 199 18.24 -3.51 3.20
CA LEU A 199 18.31 -4.83 2.56
C LEU A 199 18.03 -4.69 1.06
N GLY A 200 18.98 -5.11 0.24
CA GLY A 200 18.80 -5.17 -1.22
C GLY A 200 18.24 -6.53 -1.65
N ASP A 201 17.45 -6.55 -2.71
CA ASP A 201 16.84 -7.78 -3.27
C ASP A 201 17.87 -8.88 -3.52
N GLY A 202 19.09 -8.54 -3.97
CA GLY A 202 20.15 -9.51 -4.21
C GLY A 202 20.58 -10.25 -2.94
N ALA A 203 20.73 -9.52 -1.83
CA ALA A 203 21.05 -10.09 -0.52
C ALA A 203 19.93 -10.99 0.00
N ILE A 204 18.68 -10.53 -0.11
CA ILE A 204 17.50 -11.29 0.32
C ILE A 204 17.39 -12.61 -0.47
N ARG A 205 17.55 -12.56 -1.80
CA ARG A 205 17.52 -13.77 -2.66
C ARG A 205 18.60 -14.77 -2.28
N LYS A 206 19.81 -14.31 -2.01
CA LYS A 206 20.91 -15.18 -1.59
C LYS A 206 20.66 -15.80 -0.20
N LEU A 207 20.11 -15.03 0.73
CA LEU A 207 19.70 -15.52 2.05
C LEU A 207 18.65 -16.62 1.91
N ILE A 208 17.61 -16.39 1.12
CA ILE A 208 16.54 -17.38 0.87
C ILE A 208 17.11 -18.62 0.18
N ALA A 209 17.91 -18.47 -0.87
CA ALA A 209 18.50 -19.60 -1.58
C ALA A 209 19.39 -20.46 -0.67
N SER A 210 20.19 -19.83 0.19
CA SER A 210 21.05 -20.55 1.13
C SER A 210 20.26 -21.40 2.12
N ARG A 211 19.19 -20.84 2.72
CA ARG A 211 18.38 -21.63 3.67
C ARG A 211 17.52 -22.71 2.98
N GLU A 212 17.17 -22.52 1.70
CA GLU A 212 16.44 -23.51 0.91
C GLU A 212 17.35 -24.68 0.47
N SER A 213 18.66 -24.42 0.25
CA SER A 213 19.64 -25.49 -0.10
C SER A 213 20.18 -26.22 1.12
N ASP A 214 20.57 -25.48 2.17
CA ASP A 214 21.38 -26.01 3.27
C ASP A 214 20.60 -26.06 4.59
N GLY A 215 19.29 -25.80 4.56
CA GLY A 215 18.42 -25.76 5.73
C GLY A 215 18.42 -24.41 6.46
N PRO A 216 17.56 -24.25 7.48
CA PRO A 216 17.45 -23.05 8.28
C PRO A 216 18.77 -22.65 8.92
N PHE A 217 19.01 -21.34 9.05
CA PHE A 217 20.15 -20.83 9.80
C PHE A 217 20.01 -21.17 11.29
N GLN A 218 21.07 -21.75 11.87
CA GLN A 218 21.07 -22.20 13.25
C GLN A 218 21.44 -21.09 14.24
N CYS A 219 22.34 -20.19 13.84
CA CYS A 219 22.80 -19.06 14.63
C CYS A 219 23.39 -17.97 13.71
N LEU A 220 23.78 -16.84 14.28
CA LEU A 220 24.41 -15.75 13.53
C LEU A 220 25.73 -16.17 12.87
N ALA A 221 26.53 -17.03 13.52
CA ALA A 221 27.78 -17.55 12.97
C ALA A 221 27.52 -18.37 11.67
N ASP A 222 26.51 -19.24 11.68
CA ASP A 222 26.10 -20.02 10.51
C ASP A 222 25.68 -19.11 9.35
N LEU A 223 24.90 -18.09 9.64
CA LEU A 223 24.49 -17.11 8.63
C LEU A 223 25.70 -16.37 8.04
N CYS A 224 26.62 -15.89 8.87
CA CYS A 224 27.81 -15.17 8.42
C CYS A 224 28.77 -16.07 7.61
N ASP A 225 28.91 -17.35 7.96
CA ASP A 225 29.77 -18.29 7.22
C ASP A 225 29.18 -18.65 5.84
N ARG A 226 27.85 -18.79 5.76
CA ARG A 226 27.12 -19.14 4.51
C ARG A 226 26.89 -17.95 3.58
N ILE A 227 26.73 -16.74 4.11
CA ILE A 227 26.44 -15.55 3.31
C ILE A 227 27.62 -14.58 3.36
N PRO A 228 28.38 -14.43 2.26
CA PRO A 228 29.52 -13.52 2.23
C PRO A 228 29.16 -12.07 2.54
N SER A 229 30.01 -11.34 3.23
CA SER A 229 29.83 -9.93 3.59
C SER A 229 29.75 -9.00 2.36
N SER A 230 30.23 -9.44 1.20
CA SER A 230 30.06 -8.75 -0.10
C SER A 230 28.61 -8.80 -0.60
N VAL A 231 27.80 -9.77 -0.14
CA VAL A 231 26.39 -9.95 -0.50
C VAL A 231 25.49 -9.33 0.56
N LEU A 232 25.70 -9.66 1.83
CA LEU A 232 24.98 -9.13 2.98
C LEU A 232 25.99 -8.43 3.90
N ASN A 233 26.11 -7.12 3.73
CA ASN A 233 27.08 -6.32 4.46
C ASN A 233 26.67 -6.10 5.93
N ARG A 234 27.61 -5.57 6.74
CA ARG A 234 27.39 -5.27 8.16
C ARG A 234 26.10 -4.50 8.42
N ARG A 235 25.81 -3.46 7.61
CA ARG A 235 24.60 -2.63 7.77
C ARG A 235 23.30 -3.43 7.53
N GLY A 236 23.31 -4.35 6.59
CA GLY A 236 22.19 -5.25 6.34
C GLY A 236 21.95 -6.20 7.50
N LEU A 237 23.04 -6.77 8.05
CA LEU A 237 22.97 -7.63 9.24
C LEU A 237 22.47 -6.89 10.48
N GLU A 238 22.97 -5.68 10.74
CA GLU A 238 22.46 -4.80 11.80
C GLU A 238 20.95 -4.55 11.64
N SER A 239 20.50 -4.31 10.42
CA SER A 239 19.09 -4.07 10.15
C SER A 239 18.24 -5.32 10.43
N LEU A 240 18.71 -6.51 10.07
CA LEU A 240 18.03 -7.77 10.39
C LEU A 240 17.99 -8.06 11.90
N ILE A 241 19.07 -7.76 12.63
CA ILE A 241 19.11 -7.91 14.07
C ILE A 241 18.12 -6.93 14.72
N HIS A 242 18.22 -5.65 14.41
CA HIS A 242 17.44 -4.61 15.05
C HIS A 242 15.94 -4.69 14.74
N CYS A 243 15.53 -5.15 13.55
CA CYS A 243 14.12 -5.37 13.25
C CYS A 243 13.55 -6.67 13.85
N GLY A 244 14.39 -7.49 14.53
CA GLY A 244 13.97 -8.74 15.15
C GLY A 244 13.96 -9.95 14.23
N ALA A 245 14.38 -9.81 12.97
CA ALA A 245 14.39 -10.91 12.01
C ALA A 245 15.33 -12.07 12.39
N MET A 246 16.22 -11.83 13.33
CA MET A 246 17.19 -12.83 13.84
C MET A 246 16.92 -13.28 15.28
N ASP A 247 15.80 -12.90 15.87
CA ASP A 247 15.49 -13.25 17.27
C ASP A 247 15.48 -14.77 17.49
N ALA A 248 15.03 -15.55 16.50
CA ALA A 248 15.04 -17.01 16.54
C ALA A 248 16.46 -17.64 16.50
N LEU A 249 17.50 -16.90 16.13
CA LEU A 249 18.88 -17.37 16.08
C LEU A 249 19.59 -17.28 17.44
N GLN A 250 18.96 -16.68 18.45
CA GLN A 250 19.48 -16.51 19.80
C GLN A 250 18.47 -17.07 20.80
N PRO A 251 18.87 -17.94 21.73
CA PRO A 251 17.95 -18.63 22.65
C PRO A 251 16.99 -17.70 23.40
N ASP A 252 17.49 -16.55 23.83
CA ASP A 252 16.70 -15.54 24.59
C ASP A 252 16.24 -14.35 23.76
N GLY A 253 16.42 -14.38 22.42
CA GLY A 253 16.12 -13.26 21.54
C GLY A 253 16.92 -11.98 21.88
N ASN A 254 18.12 -12.13 22.45
CA ASN A 254 18.96 -11.02 22.90
C ASN A 254 19.65 -10.35 21.70
N ARG A 255 19.05 -9.27 21.20
CA ARG A 255 19.55 -8.49 20.05
C ARG A 255 20.87 -7.76 20.36
N ALA A 256 21.07 -7.32 21.60
CA ALA A 256 22.31 -6.67 22.01
C ALA A 256 23.50 -7.66 21.97
N GLN A 257 23.30 -8.94 22.32
CA GLN A 257 24.31 -9.97 22.18
C GLN A 257 24.64 -10.26 20.71
N LEU A 258 23.62 -10.36 19.83
CA LEU A 258 23.85 -10.53 18.39
C LEU A 258 24.67 -9.37 17.82
N MET A 259 24.42 -8.13 18.26
CA MET A 259 25.19 -6.97 17.86
C MET A 259 26.62 -6.98 18.40
N ALA A 260 26.82 -7.44 19.64
CA ALA A 260 28.17 -7.56 20.21
C ALA A 260 29.02 -8.63 19.51
N ASP A 261 28.39 -9.73 19.08
CA ASP A 261 29.05 -10.83 18.37
C ASP A 261 29.36 -10.48 16.90
N LEU A 262 28.64 -9.52 16.29
CA LEU A 262 28.60 -9.30 14.85
C LEU A 262 29.98 -9.07 14.22
N ASP A 263 30.78 -8.18 14.75
CA ASP A 263 32.09 -7.84 14.18
C ASP A 263 33.07 -9.02 14.30
N LEU A 264 33.06 -9.73 15.43
CA LEU A 264 33.87 -10.93 15.63
C LEU A 264 33.51 -12.03 14.63
N LEU A 265 32.22 -12.22 14.38
CA LEU A 265 31.71 -13.24 13.45
C LEU A 265 31.98 -12.89 11.99
N LEU A 266 31.94 -11.60 11.62
CA LEU A 266 32.29 -11.15 10.27
C LEU A 266 33.78 -11.38 9.97
N ASP A 267 34.68 -11.08 10.93
CA ASP A 267 36.11 -11.31 10.80
C ASP A 267 36.41 -12.81 10.72
N TRP A 268 35.79 -13.60 11.56
CA TRP A 268 35.90 -15.05 11.57
C TRP A 268 35.45 -15.67 10.24
N ALA A 269 34.25 -15.31 9.76
CA ALA A 269 33.72 -15.80 8.49
C ALA A 269 34.58 -15.40 7.30
N SER A 270 35.13 -14.17 7.30
CA SER A 270 36.04 -13.67 6.26
C SER A 270 37.35 -14.47 6.23
N SER A 271 37.92 -14.82 7.40
CA SER A 271 39.12 -15.65 7.47
C SER A 271 38.87 -17.06 6.93
N ARG A 272 37.76 -17.67 7.32
CA ARG A 272 37.36 -19.01 6.82
C ARG A 272 37.11 -18.99 5.29
N ALA A 273 36.49 -17.93 4.75
CA ALA A 273 36.31 -17.82 3.30
C ALA A 273 37.65 -17.78 2.56
N LYS A 274 38.64 -17.04 3.08
CA LYS A 274 39.99 -16.97 2.50
C LYS A 274 40.71 -18.31 2.57
N ASP A 275 40.57 -19.04 3.68
CA ASP A 275 41.16 -20.38 3.85
C ASP A 275 40.57 -21.38 2.84
N ARG A 276 39.25 -21.35 2.63
CA ARG A 276 38.57 -22.14 1.59
C ARG A 276 39.05 -21.79 0.18
N ASP A 277 39.15 -20.51 -0.15
CA ASP A 277 39.59 -20.07 -1.48
C ASP A 277 41.07 -20.35 -1.76
N SER A 278 41.92 -20.36 -0.72
CA SER A 278 43.36 -20.67 -0.85
C SER A 278 43.66 -22.15 -0.88
N GLY A 279 42.71 -23.02 -0.60
CA GLY A 279 42.92 -24.48 -0.45
C GLY A 279 43.79 -24.88 0.71
N GLN A 280 44.11 -23.91 1.61
CA GLN A 280 44.82 -24.17 2.85
C GLN A 280 43.80 -24.53 3.94
N GLY A 281 43.48 -25.83 4.04
CA GLY A 281 42.77 -26.32 5.19
C GLY A 281 43.59 -26.06 6.47
N ASN A 282 42.92 -25.56 7.52
CA ASN A 282 43.60 -25.33 8.80
C ASN A 282 44.21 -26.66 9.28
N LEU A 283 45.49 -26.66 9.70
CA LEU A 283 46.21 -27.85 10.14
C LEU A 283 45.45 -28.63 11.21
N PHE A 284 44.61 -27.97 12.00
CA PHE A 284 43.74 -28.60 12.99
C PHE A 284 42.55 -29.34 12.36
N ASP A 285 41.98 -28.80 11.24
CA ASP A 285 40.92 -29.48 10.48
C ASP A 285 41.45 -30.75 9.78
N LEU A 286 42.70 -30.71 9.31
CA LEU A 286 43.42 -31.85 8.74
C LEU A 286 43.72 -32.97 9.76
N MET A 287 43.88 -32.64 11.05
CA MET A 287 44.09 -33.62 12.11
C MET A 287 42.79 -34.21 12.68
N ALA A 288 41.67 -33.57 12.45
CA ALA A 288 40.34 -33.95 13.00
C ALA A 288 39.39 -34.61 11.99
N ALA A 289 39.68 -34.57 10.67
CA ALA A 289 38.75 -35.04 9.64
C ALA A 289 39.32 -36.18 8.78
N PRO A 290 38.48 -37.14 8.32
CA PRO A 290 38.81 -38.07 7.24
C PRO A 290 38.97 -37.33 5.92
N ALA A 291 39.74 -37.90 4.97
CA ALA A 291 40.26 -37.32 3.75
C ALA A 291 39.22 -36.75 2.72
N ASP A 292 37.93 -36.83 3.03
CA ASP A 292 36.82 -36.34 2.15
C ASP A 292 36.17 -35.06 2.67
N ALA A 293 36.79 -34.32 3.58
CA ALA A 293 36.18 -33.24 4.37
C ALA A 293 36.36 -31.81 3.79
N ALA A 294 36.61 -31.65 2.48
CA ALA A 294 36.67 -30.32 1.87
C ALA A 294 35.32 -29.56 1.92
N ASP A 295 34.21 -30.28 2.06
CA ASP A 295 32.85 -29.79 2.18
C ASP A 295 32.19 -30.05 3.55
N ALA A 296 32.98 -30.30 4.60
CA ALA A 296 32.39 -30.52 5.92
C ALA A 296 31.72 -29.23 6.45
N PRO A 297 30.50 -29.34 7.04
CA PRO A 297 29.85 -28.17 7.64
C PRO A 297 30.76 -27.57 8.72
N ALA A 298 30.76 -26.26 8.85
CA ALA A 298 31.56 -25.50 9.81
C ALA A 298 31.29 -26.04 11.24
N ASP A 299 32.34 -26.26 12.02
CA ASP A 299 32.17 -26.42 13.45
C ASP A 299 31.84 -25.06 14.09
N LEU A 300 30.55 -24.80 14.22
CA LEU A 300 30.04 -23.54 14.78
C LEU A 300 30.39 -23.33 16.25
N SER A 301 30.87 -24.40 16.95
CA SER A 301 31.30 -24.30 18.35
C SER A 301 32.61 -23.48 18.49
N LEU A 302 33.39 -23.37 17.42
CA LEU A 302 34.64 -22.62 17.36
C LEU A 302 34.44 -21.14 17.01
N ALA A 303 33.20 -20.72 16.70
CA ALA A 303 32.91 -19.35 16.38
C ALA A 303 33.11 -18.43 17.61
N PRO A 304 33.79 -17.29 17.45
CA PRO A 304 34.06 -16.36 18.55
C PRO A 304 32.75 -15.74 19.07
N LYS A 305 32.72 -15.50 20.39
CA LYS A 305 31.60 -14.85 21.08
C LYS A 305 32.11 -13.68 21.89
N ALA A 306 31.42 -12.59 21.91
CA ALA A 306 31.64 -11.47 22.80
C ALA A 306 31.28 -11.85 24.25
N ALA A 307 31.76 -11.09 25.22
CA ALA A 307 31.32 -11.21 26.60
C ALA A 307 29.80 -11.04 26.69
N PRO A 308 29.12 -11.77 27.60
CA PRO A 308 27.66 -11.65 27.73
C PRO A 308 27.24 -10.20 28.02
N VAL A 309 26.26 -9.72 27.28
CA VAL A 309 25.66 -8.38 27.43
C VAL A 309 24.18 -8.47 27.75
N ALA A 310 23.67 -7.55 28.54
CA ALA A 310 22.24 -7.42 28.78
C ALA A 310 21.54 -6.96 27.49
N ASP A 311 20.35 -7.49 27.27
CA ASP A 311 19.58 -7.10 26.06
C ASP A 311 19.06 -5.65 26.15
N TYR A 312 18.71 -5.10 25.00
CA TYR A 312 18.09 -3.80 24.92
C TYR A 312 16.78 -3.73 25.73
N PRO A 313 16.50 -2.61 26.39
CA PRO A 313 15.19 -2.40 26.99
C PRO A 313 14.06 -2.51 25.95
N PRO A 314 12.86 -2.96 26.33
CA PRO A 314 11.73 -3.11 25.39
C PRO A 314 11.44 -1.83 24.57
N THR A 315 11.52 -0.66 25.19
CA THR A 315 11.33 0.63 24.51
C THR A 315 12.38 0.89 23.44
N GLU A 316 13.62 0.47 23.68
CA GLU A 316 14.71 0.62 22.71
C GLU A 316 14.53 -0.37 21.53
N LYS A 317 14.16 -1.64 21.80
CA LYS A 317 13.81 -2.59 20.73
C LYS A 317 12.74 -2.04 19.82
N LEU A 318 11.66 -1.49 20.37
CA LEU A 318 10.57 -0.88 19.60
C LEU A 318 11.04 0.33 18.78
N ARG A 319 11.94 1.16 19.34
CA ARG A 319 12.53 2.28 18.61
C ARG A 319 13.35 1.81 17.41
N LEU A 320 14.21 0.80 17.61
CA LEU A 320 15.04 0.23 16.55
C LEU A 320 14.21 -0.42 15.44
N GLU A 321 13.15 -1.16 15.80
CA GLU A 321 12.18 -1.68 14.83
C GLU A 321 11.56 -0.55 14.01
N LYS A 322 11.06 0.49 14.67
CA LYS A 322 10.44 1.64 13.99
C LYS A 322 11.40 2.35 13.04
N ASP A 323 12.65 2.51 13.42
CA ASP A 323 13.67 3.17 12.59
C ASP A 323 13.90 2.39 11.28
N LEU A 324 13.76 1.06 11.28
CA LEU A 324 14.03 0.19 10.14
C LEU A 324 12.80 -0.14 9.30
N VAL A 325 11.65 -0.32 9.95
CA VAL A 325 10.40 -0.71 9.30
C VAL A 325 9.48 0.49 9.09
N GLY A 326 9.67 1.55 9.88
CA GLY A 326 8.91 2.80 9.80
C GLY A 326 7.72 2.88 10.76
N PHE A 327 7.43 1.81 11.51
CA PHE A 327 6.35 1.75 12.51
C PHE A 327 6.71 0.73 13.61
N TYR A 328 5.95 0.70 14.69
CA TYR A 328 6.10 -0.28 15.77
C TYR A 328 5.48 -1.61 15.32
N LEU A 329 6.29 -2.66 15.21
CA LEU A 329 5.87 -3.95 14.66
C LEU A 329 5.46 -4.95 15.74
N SER A 330 6.33 -5.19 16.74
CA SER A 330 6.10 -6.23 17.75
C SER A 330 5.13 -5.80 18.86
N ASP A 331 5.15 -4.54 19.25
CA ASP A 331 4.25 -3.97 20.27
C ASP A 331 4.16 -2.44 20.10
N HIS A 332 3.35 -1.77 20.91
CA HIS A 332 3.22 -0.30 20.89
C HIS A 332 3.60 0.29 22.26
N PRO A 333 4.46 1.34 22.30
CA PRO A 333 4.92 1.91 23.58
C PRO A 333 3.79 2.41 24.49
N LEU A 334 2.64 2.78 23.91
CA LEU A 334 1.47 3.23 24.65
C LEU A 334 0.51 2.10 25.07
N LYS A 335 0.79 0.83 24.71
CA LYS A 335 -0.11 -0.28 25.03
C LYS A 335 -0.34 -0.44 26.53
N GLN A 336 0.73 -0.32 27.32
CA GLN A 336 0.66 -0.39 28.77
C GLN A 336 -0.11 0.79 29.39
N LEU A 337 -0.16 1.94 28.69
CA LEU A 337 -0.85 3.13 29.13
C LEU A 337 -2.31 3.18 28.64
N SER A 338 -2.73 2.27 27.75
CA SER A 338 -4.05 2.32 27.13
C SER A 338 -5.19 2.22 28.15
N ALA A 339 -5.04 1.37 29.16
CA ALA A 339 -6.02 1.23 30.24
C ALA A 339 -6.14 2.52 31.07
N SER A 340 -5.00 3.12 31.42
CA SER A 340 -4.96 4.40 32.15
C SER A 340 -5.46 5.57 31.31
N ALA A 341 -5.12 5.57 30.00
CA ALA A 341 -5.60 6.58 29.06
C ALA A 341 -7.12 6.52 28.88
N SER A 342 -7.71 5.34 28.79
CA SER A 342 -9.17 5.17 28.70
C SER A 342 -9.93 5.66 29.95
N LEU A 343 -9.26 5.64 31.13
CA LEU A 343 -9.84 6.18 32.37
C LEU A 343 -9.74 7.70 32.42
N LEU A 344 -8.66 8.26 31.87
CA LEU A 344 -8.42 9.72 31.90
C LEU A 344 -9.11 10.44 30.72
N ALA A 345 -9.24 9.80 29.59
CA ALA A 345 -9.87 10.31 28.38
C ALA A 345 -10.86 9.25 27.83
N PRO A 346 -12.06 9.14 28.41
CA PRO A 346 -13.04 8.11 28.05
C PRO A 346 -13.68 8.34 26.68
N ILE A 347 -13.50 9.54 26.10
CA ILE A 347 -14.07 9.92 24.81
C ILE A 347 -13.00 9.82 23.72
N GLY A 348 -13.26 9.01 22.70
CA GLY A 348 -12.36 8.89 21.55
C GLY A 348 -12.45 10.10 20.62
N LEU A 349 -11.34 10.43 19.93
CA LEU A 349 -11.29 11.54 18.97
C LEU A 349 -12.36 11.45 17.87
N GLY A 350 -12.77 10.24 17.49
CA GLY A 350 -13.81 10.02 16.47
C GLY A 350 -15.21 10.45 16.88
N SER A 351 -15.47 10.63 18.18
CA SER A 351 -16.77 11.08 18.71
C SER A 351 -16.74 12.52 19.23
N LEU A 352 -15.68 13.29 18.94
CA LEU A 352 -15.57 14.68 19.36
C LEU A 352 -16.68 15.58 18.78
N GLU A 353 -17.07 15.36 17.53
CA GLU A 353 -18.13 16.12 16.86
C GLU A 353 -19.52 15.91 17.49
N GLU A 354 -19.71 14.78 18.19
CA GLU A 354 -20.96 14.46 18.87
C GLU A 354 -21.05 15.05 20.29
N GLN A 355 -19.95 15.65 20.78
CA GLN A 355 -19.88 16.20 22.13
C GLN A 355 -20.42 17.61 22.17
N ALA A 356 -21.02 17.96 23.33
CA ALA A 356 -21.45 19.32 23.57
C ALA A 356 -20.24 20.28 23.63
N ASP A 357 -20.44 21.51 23.19
CA ASP A 357 -19.41 22.56 23.28
C ASP A 357 -18.92 22.70 24.72
N LYS A 358 -17.59 22.70 24.95
CA LYS A 358 -16.91 22.69 26.25
C LYS A 358 -17.07 21.41 27.11
N ALA A 359 -17.46 20.27 26.51
CA ALA A 359 -17.36 19.01 27.22
C ALA A 359 -15.89 18.71 27.59
N LYS A 360 -15.65 18.18 28.79
CA LYS A 360 -14.32 17.69 29.19
C LYS A 360 -14.09 16.36 28.49
N VAL A 361 -13.06 16.31 27.65
CA VAL A 361 -12.66 15.14 26.85
C VAL A 361 -11.47 14.46 27.49
#